data_8d0b6fa679f3005f5c48a509dcdbd9c5
#
_entry.id   8d0b6fa679f3005f5c48a509dcdbd9c5
#
_cell.length_a   1.000
_cell.length_b   1.000
_cell.length_c   1.000
_cell.angle_alpha   90.00
_cell.angle_beta   90.00
_cell.angle_gamma   90.00
#
_symmetry.space_group_name_H-M   'P 1'
#
loop_
_entity.id
_entity.type
_entity.pdbx_description
1 polymer ?
#
loop_
_entity_poly.entity_id
_entity_poly.type
_entity_poly.pdbx_seq_one_letter_code
_entity_poly.pdbx_strand_id
1 'polypeptide(L)'
;MNRILFRDARVLDGSGAMPYRADVLVDGERIAAVARGGLAAATIDAAVVDCDGRTLMPGLVESHAHLSFVDTMTLQQHAFLPVEEHVLATLRHAKLYLDSGFTSCFSAAATKPRLDVVARNAIASGEHPGPRTLAASVQLTPTGGVGDLRQLHLDPGDAMYTQPCDGADGFRRAAREACREGVDVLKIVPSGDTSTPHLPAAATLMTDDEVAAVCEVARQRGKRVAAHARSAESVKMCLRHGADVLYHLTCADDEALDGVEAAKARVFVAPALSVTWTRLHEAGNYGLPASPSLRARIENDLGMTCERMRDLKRRGVRVLPGGDYGFPWNPHGNNARDLAFFVDLLGYTPMEAIVAATQWGGALMGRDDLGLVQDGYLADLLLVDGDPLADVALLQDRAKLLAIMQGGAFHKAPPPRIGRERRRAA
;
A
#
# COMPACT_ATOMS: atom_id res chain seq x y z
N MET A 1 -30.88 -10.97 -6.17
CA MET A 1 -29.63 -11.19 -5.41
C MET A 1 -28.58 -11.65 -6.40
N ASN A 2 -27.42 -11.03 -6.39
CA ASN A 2 -26.39 -11.36 -7.41
C ASN A 2 -25.46 -12.41 -6.78
N ARG A 3 -25.82 -13.70 -6.95
CA ARG A 3 -24.99 -14.81 -6.52
C ARG A 3 -24.02 -15.20 -7.63
N ILE A 4 -22.77 -15.43 -7.27
CA ILE A 4 -21.70 -15.84 -8.19
C ILE A 4 -21.01 -17.08 -7.61
N LEU A 5 -20.94 -18.13 -8.40
CA LEU A 5 -20.25 -19.37 -8.04
C LEU A 5 -18.94 -19.48 -8.85
N PHE A 6 -17.80 -19.33 -8.19
CA PHE A 6 -16.50 -19.71 -8.74
C PHE A 6 -16.34 -21.23 -8.57
N ARG A 7 -16.46 -21.98 -9.67
CA ARG A 7 -16.42 -23.44 -9.69
C ARG A 7 -15.05 -23.95 -10.04
N ASP A 8 -14.62 -25.00 -9.37
CA ASP A 8 -13.34 -25.71 -9.62
C ASP A 8 -12.12 -24.77 -9.55
N ALA A 9 -12.11 -23.88 -8.54
CA ALA A 9 -10.98 -22.99 -8.30
C ALA A 9 -9.84 -23.69 -7.54
N ARG A 10 -8.60 -23.38 -7.89
CA ARG A 10 -7.46 -23.59 -7.00
C ARG A 10 -7.41 -22.43 -6.03
N VAL A 11 -7.93 -22.62 -4.83
CA VAL A 11 -8.02 -21.56 -3.82
C VAL A 11 -6.68 -21.38 -3.11
N LEU A 12 -6.10 -20.19 -3.24
CA LEU A 12 -5.00 -19.66 -2.45
C LEU A 12 -5.61 -18.69 -1.45
N ASP A 13 -5.95 -19.17 -0.24
CA ASP A 13 -6.87 -18.47 0.64
C ASP A 13 -6.29 -17.26 1.39
N GLY A 14 -4.97 -17.01 1.26
CA GLY A 14 -4.29 -15.87 1.93
C GLY A 14 -3.86 -16.16 3.36
N SER A 15 -4.19 -17.32 3.93
CA SER A 15 -3.83 -17.69 5.31
C SER A 15 -2.41 -18.23 5.50
N GLY A 16 -1.71 -18.50 4.39
CA GLY A 16 -0.43 -19.22 4.40
C GLY A 16 -0.57 -20.74 4.27
N ALA A 17 -1.79 -21.25 4.22
CA ALA A 17 -2.04 -22.66 3.97
C ALA A 17 -1.78 -23.01 2.50
N MET A 18 -1.43 -24.29 2.25
CA MET A 18 -1.25 -24.79 0.88
C MET A 18 -2.56 -24.70 0.09
N PRO A 19 -2.48 -24.31 -1.20
CA PRO A 19 -3.67 -24.19 -2.05
C PRO A 19 -4.44 -25.50 -2.17
N TYR A 20 -5.75 -25.42 -2.30
CA TYR A 20 -6.64 -26.54 -2.43
C TYR A 20 -7.74 -26.29 -3.47
N ARG A 21 -8.36 -27.36 -3.98
CA ARG A 21 -9.51 -27.26 -4.88
C ARG A 21 -10.77 -27.02 -4.09
N ALA A 22 -11.56 -26.01 -4.51
CA ALA A 22 -12.87 -25.74 -3.91
C ALA A 22 -13.76 -24.95 -4.90
N ASP A 23 -15.06 -24.99 -4.62
CA ASP A 23 -16.02 -24.03 -5.13
C ASP A 23 -16.18 -22.90 -4.13
N VAL A 24 -16.29 -21.68 -4.61
CA VAL A 24 -16.47 -20.48 -3.77
C VAL A 24 -17.76 -19.77 -4.20
N LEU A 25 -18.71 -19.69 -3.28
CA LEU A 25 -19.98 -18.98 -3.50
C LEU A 25 -19.90 -17.58 -2.91
N VAL A 26 -20.17 -16.58 -3.72
CA VAL A 26 -20.36 -15.18 -3.32
C VAL A 26 -21.85 -14.88 -3.32
N ASP A 27 -22.35 -14.24 -2.24
CA ASP A 27 -23.72 -13.73 -2.11
C ASP A 27 -23.69 -12.28 -1.64
N GLY A 28 -24.13 -11.36 -2.49
CA GLY A 28 -23.94 -9.93 -2.24
C GLY A 28 -22.47 -9.55 -2.14
N GLU A 29 -22.09 -8.90 -1.07
CA GLU A 29 -20.71 -8.41 -0.87
C GLU A 29 -19.78 -9.46 -0.23
N ARG A 30 -20.27 -10.66 0.13
CA ARG A 30 -19.54 -11.60 0.97
C ARG A 30 -19.37 -12.98 0.34
N ILE A 31 -18.31 -13.64 0.75
CA ILE A 31 -18.10 -15.06 0.52
C ILE A 31 -19.07 -15.82 1.42
N ALA A 32 -20.06 -16.47 0.81
CA ALA A 32 -21.09 -17.21 1.54
C ALA A 32 -20.62 -18.62 1.89
N ALA A 33 -19.78 -19.26 1.05
CA ALA A 33 -19.24 -20.58 1.32
C ALA A 33 -17.97 -20.85 0.52
N VAL A 34 -17.02 -21.60 1.15
CA VAL A 34 -15.85 -22.22 0.52
C VAL A 34 -15.95 -23.72 0.67
N ALA A 35 -16.27 -24.44 -0.40
CA ALA A 35 -16.61 -25.88 -0.36
C ALA A 35 -15.56 -26.74 -1.06
N ARG A 36 -14.74 -27.47 -0.30
CA ARG A 36 -13.70 -28.38 -0.83
C ARG A 36 -14.26 -29.61 -1.56
N GLY A 37 -15.49 -29.99 -1.26
CA GLY A 37 -16.20 -31.10 -1.92
C GLY A 37 -17.00 -30.70 -3.15
N GLY A 38 -16.94 -29.42 -3.54
CA GLY A 38 -17.80 -28.83 -4.56
C GLY A 38 -19.20 -28.50 -4.05
N LEU A 39 -19.88 -27.62 -4.75
CA LEU A 39 -21.28 -27.25 -4.51
C LEU A 39 -22.15 -27.76 -5.66
N ALA A 40 -23.31 -28.34 -5.33
CA ALA A 40 -24.26 -28.83 -6.34
C ALA A 40 -24.82 -27.63 -7.15
N ALA A 41 -24.12 -27.24 -8.21
CA ALA A 41 -24.47 -26.07 -9.04
C ALA A 41 -25.94 -26.09 -9.54
N ALA A 42 -26.51 -27.29 -9.74
CA ALA A 42 -27.90 -27.46 -10.15
C ALA A 42 -28.94 -27.02 -9.09
N THR A 43 -28.51 -26.86 -7.82
CA THR A 43 -29.39 -26.44 -6.72
C THR A 43 -29.13 -25.00 -6.26
N ILE A 44 -28.14 -24.33 -6.86
CA ILE A 44 -27.75 -22.96 -6.50
C ILE A 44 -28.14 -22.02 -7.65
N ASP A 45 -29.04 -21.09 -7.37
CA ASP A 45 -29.36 -19.99 -8.29
C ASP A 45 -28.23 -18.94 -8.25
N ALA A 46 -27.21 -19.14 -9.10
CA ALA A 46 -26.02 -18.29 -9.19
C ALA A 46 -25.43 -18.26 -10.60
N ALA A 47 -24.86 -17.13 -10.99
CA ALA A 47 -24.02 -17.05 -12.18
C ALA A 47 -22.73 -17.85 -11.95
N VAL A 48 -22.40 -18.78 -12.86
CA VAL A 48 -21.24 -19.68 -12.70
C VAL A 48 -20.05 -19.14 -13.47
N VAL A 49 -18.93 -18.99 -12.76
CA VAL A 49 -17.58 -18.77 -13.29
C VAL A 49 -16.82 -20.09 -13.20
N ASP A 50 -16.58 -20.74 -14.33
CA ASP A 50 -15.77 -21.96 -14.37
C ASP A 50 -14.30 -21.60 -14.32
N CYS A 51 -13.64 -21.85 -13.20
CA CYS A 51 -12.24 -21.49 -13.01
C CYS A 51 -11.26 -22.45 -13.71
N ASP A 52 -11.70 -23.66 -14.05
CA ASP A 52 -10.86 -24.68 -14.73
C ASP A 52 -9.48 -24.85 -14.04
N GLY A 53 -9.49 -24.84 -12.71
CA GLY A 53 -8.32 -24.99 -11.89
C GLY A 53 -7.40 -23.77 -11.76
N ARG A 54 -7.78 -22.63 -12.25
CA ARG A 54 -7.04 -21.36 -12.08
C ARG A 54 -7.05 -20.90 -10.63
N THR A 55 -6.06 -20.06 -10.29
CA THR A 55 -5.91 -19.61 -8.91
C THR A 55 -6.92 -18.53 -8.57
N LEU A 56 -7.73 -18.77 -7.54
CA LEU A 56 -8.59 -17.78 -6.89
C LEU A 56 -7.94 -17.37 -5.58
N MET A 57 -7.67 -16.08 -5.41
CA MET A 57 -7.00 -15.53 -4.24
C MET A 57 -7.65 -14.22 -3.78
N PRO A 58 -7.36 -13.73 -2.55
CA PRO A 58 -7.84 -12.43 -2.11
C PRO A 58 -7.27 -11.30 -2.97
N GLY A 59 -7.99 -10.19 -3.04
CA GLY A 59 -7.48 -8.92 -3.57
C GLY A 59 -6.29 -8.42 -2.77
N LEU A 60 -5.36 -7.74 -3.46
CA LEU A 60 -4.15 -7.20 -2.85
C LEU A 60 -4.44 -5.88 -2.11
N VAL A 61 -3.60 -5.57 -1.14
CA VAL A 61 -3.63 -4.32 -0.37
C VAL A 61 -2.31 -3.58 -0.56
N GLU A 62 -2.38 -2.33 -1.04
CA GLU A 62 -1.23 -1.43 -1.09
C GLU A 62 -1.08 -0.72 0.26
N SER A 63 0.07 -0.89 0.91
CA SER A 63 0.29 -0.38 2.27
C SER A 63 0.97 1.00 2.33
N HIS A 64 1.46 1.52 1.20
CA HIS A 64 2.15 2.81 1.11
C HIS A 64 1.70 3.59 -0.15
N ALA A 65 0.39 3.87 -0.21
CA ALA A 65 -0.19 4.51 -1.38
C ALA A 65 -0.03 6.03 -1.35
N HIS A 66 0.24 6.61 -2.52
CA HIS A 66 0.21 8.05 -2.80
C HIS A 66 -0.64 8.32 -4.04
N LEU A 67 -1.96 8.09 -3.96
CA LEU A 67 -2.87 8.19 -5.12
C LEU A 67 -2.77 9.56 -5.84
N SER A 68 -2.40 10.60 -5.11
CA SER A 68 -2.27 11.96 -5.63
C SER A 68 -0.85 12.34 -6.11
N PHE A 69 0.13 11.43 -6.07
CA PHE A 69 1.37 11.61 -6.82
C PHE A 69 1.08 11.39 -8.31
N VAL A 70 1.63 12.21 -9.18
CA VAL A 70 1.20 12.28 -10.59
C VAL A 70 2.30 11.92 -11.58
N ASP A 71 3.13 10.95 -11.22
CA ASP A 71 4.24 10.42 -12.03
C ASP A 71 5.17 11.52 -12.55
N THR A 72 5.51 12.49 -11.72
CA THR A 72 6.39 13.61 -12.06
C THR A 72 7.83 13.39 -11.63
N MET A 73 8.75 14.11 -12.28
CA MET A 73 10.20 13.95 -12.08
C MET A 73 10.68 14.45 -10.72
N THR A 74 9.97 15.40 -10.13
CA THR A 74 10.31 16.00 -8.83
C THR A 74 9.09 16.12 -7.94
N LEU A 75 9.32 16.09 -6.65
CA LEU A 75 8.25 16.27 -5.66
C LEU A 75 7.52 17.62 -5.79
N GLN A 76 8.23 18.67 -6.21
CA GLN A 76 7.63 19.98 -6.45
C GLN A 76 6.55 19.95 -7.53
N GLN A 77 6.78 19.18 -8.59
CA GLN A 77 5.85 19.11 -9.71
C GLN A 77 4.50 18.49 -9.32
N HIS A 78 4.46 17.64 -8.30
CA HIS A 78 3.19 17.11 -7.77
C HIS A 78 2.28 18.22 -7.27
N ALA A 79 2.83 19.29 -6.69
CA ALA A 79 2.05 20.38 -6.12
C ALA A 79 1.47 21.36 -7.16
N PHE A 80 2.01 21.39 -8.41
CA PHE A 80 1.69 22.44 -9.39
C PHE A 80 0.36 22.23 -10.13
N LEU A 81 -0.21 21.02 -10.12
CA LEU A 81 -1.51 20.81 -10.75
C LEU A 81 -2.61 21.62 -10.04
N PRO A 82 -3.51 22.30 -10.79
CA PRO A 82 -4.75 22.81 -10.22
C PRO A 82 -5.52 21.70 -9.50
N VAL A 83 -6.22 22.03 -8.42
CA VAL A 83 -6.87 21.03 -7.57
C VAL A 83 -7.91 20.20 -8.34
N GLU A 84 -8.61 20.81 -9.29
CA GLU A 84 -9.62 20.17 -10.14
C GLU A 84 -8.99 19.08 -11.02
N GLU A 85 -7.87 19.39 -11.67
CA GLU A 85 -7.11 18.43 -12.49
C GLU A 85 -6.45 17.37 -11.63
N HIS A 86 -6.01 17.76 -10.44
CA HIS A 86 -5.37 16.86 -9.49
C HIS A 86 -6.35 15.80 -8.95
N VAL A 87 -7.62 16.18 -8.70
CA VAL A 87 -8.68 15.21 -8.35
C VAL A 87 -8.86 14.17 -9.46
N LEU A 88 -8.92 14.60 -10.72
CA LEU A 88 -9.06 13.69 -11.87
C LEU A 88 -7.85 12.75 -12.00
N ALA A 89 -6.63 13.25 -11.78
CA ALA A 89 -5.43 12.44 -11.79
C ALA A 89 -5.45 11.40 -10.64
N THR A 90 -5.83 11.83 -9.44
CA THR A 90 -5.95 10.95 -8.26
C THR A 90 -6.95 9.81 -8.50
N LEU A 91 -8.11 10.11 -9.07
CA LEU A 91 -9.13 9.11 -9.41
C LEU A 91 -8.64 8.13 -10.49
N ARG A 92 -7.92 8.63 -11.51
CA ARG A 92 -7.32 7.78 -12.53
C ARG A 92 -6.31 6.79 -11.92
N HIS A 93 -5.47 7.22 -10.97
CA HIS A 93 -4.53 6.35 -10.28
C HIS A 93 -5.26 5.35 -9.38
N ALA A 94 -6.31 5.77 -8.68
CA ALA A 94 -7.14 4.87 -7.89
C ALA A 94 -7.71 3.73 -8.76
N LYS A 95 -8.26 4.07 -9.94
CA LYS A 95 -8.72 3.06 -10.89
C LYS A 95 -7.58 2.13 -11.33
N LEU A 96 -6.40 2.67 -11.60
CA LEU A 96 -5.23 1.89 -12.03
C LEU A 96 -4.77 0.89 -10.95
N TYR A 97 -4.87 1.24 -9.66
CA TYR A 97 -4.63 0.31 -8.56
C TYR A 97 -5.60 -0.88 -8.62
N LEU A 98 -6.89 -0.58 -8.78
CA LEU A 98 -7.90 -1.63 -8.89
C LEU A 98 -7.71 -2.48 -10.16
N ASP A 99 -7.39 -1.87 -11.31
CA ASP A 99 -7.02 -2.56 -12.56
C ASP A 99 -5.82 -3.52 -12.38
N SER A 100 -4.96 -3.23 -11.40
CA SER A 100 -3.76 -4.01 -11.07
C SER A 100 -3.99 -5.02 -9.93
N GLY A 101 -5.25 -5.24 -9.51
CA GLY A 101 -5.61 -6.24 -8.50
C GLY A 101 -5.53 -5.75 -7.05
N PHE A 102 -5.23 -4.48 -6.82
CA PHE A 102 -5.26 -3.89 -5.48
C PHE A 102 -6.67 -3.43 -5.15
N THR A 103 -7.41 -4.24 -4.38
CA THR A 103 -8.79 -3.95 -3.98
C THR A 103 -8.88 -3.02 -2.78
N SER A 104 -7.78 -2.83 -2.07
CA SER A 104 -7.68 -1.91 -0.94
C SER A 104 -6.35 -1.17 -0.94
N CYS A 105 -6.32 0.04 -0.39
CA CYS A 105 -5.09 0.78 -0.17
C CYS A 105 -5.13 1.63 1.11
N PHE A 106 -3.98 1.65 1.77
CA PHE A 106 -3.71 2.52 2.89
C PHE A 106 -2.90 3.72 2.38
N SER A 107 -3.50 4.90 2.35
CA SER A 107 -2.77 6.08 1.90
C SER A 107 -1.71 6.47 2.91
N ALA A 108 -0.52 6.75 2.39
CA ALA A 108 0.61 7.22 3.17
C ALA A 108 0.66 8.76 3.25
N ALA A 109 0.19 9.46 2.24
CA ALA A 109 -0.07 10.91 2.26
C ALA A 109 -0.79 11.38 0.98
N ALA A 110 -1.60 12.41 1.12
CA ALA A 110 -2.13 13.20 0.01
C ALA A 110 -1.16 14.33 -0.37
N THR A 111 -1.18 14.76 -1.62
CA THR A 111 -0.39 15.90 -2.11
C THR A 111 -1.02 17.23 -1.74
N LYS A 112 -2.34 17.29 -1.62
CA LYS A 112 -3.09 18.48 -1.21
C LYS A 112 -4.17 18.10 -0.20
N PRO A 113 -4.61 19.02 0.65
CA PRO A 113 -5.72 18.75 1.55
C PRO A 113 -6.93 18.20 0.79
N ARG A 114 -7.57 17.17 1.36
CA ARG A 114 -8.79 16.52 0.87
C ARG A 114 -8.69 15.69 -0.42
N LEU A 115 -7.60 15.65 -1.18
CA LEU A 115 -7.54 14.85 -2.42
C LEU A 115 -7.91 13.38 -2.15
N ASP A 116 -7.25 12.75 -1.19
CA ASP A 116 -7.53 11.35 -0.82
C ASP A 116 -8.94 11.18 -0.24
N VAL A 117 -9.41 12.17 0.52
CA VAL A 117 -10.78 12.16 1.09
C VAL A 117 -11.83 12.22 0.00
N VAL A 118 -11.64 13.06 -1.03
CA VAL A 118 -12.54 13.14 -2.18
C VAL A 118 -12.51 11.83 -2.97
N ALA A 119 -11.32 11.29 -3.25
CA ALA A 119 -11.18 10.02 -3.96
C ALA A 119 -11.84 8.87 -3.20
N ARG A 120 -11.56 8.73 -1.89
CA ARG A 120 -12.21 7.73 -1.03
C ARG A 120 -13.74 7.84 -1.07
N ASN A 121 -14.28 9.06 -0.95
CA ASN A 121 -15.72 9.27 -0.93
C ASN A 121 -16.36 8.92 -2.28
N ALA A 122 -15.77 9.33 -3.41
CA ALA A 122 -16.24 9.00 -4.75
C ALA A 122 -16.19 7.48 -5.03
N ILE A 123 -15.18 6.78 -4.50
CA ILE A 123 -15.10 5.33 -4.59
C ILE A 123 -16.15 4.66 -3.71
N ALA A 124 -16.31 5.12 -2.47
CA ALA A 124 -17.26 4.54 -1.52
C ALA A 124 -18.72 4.75 -1.94
N SER A 125 -19.04 5.86 -2.63
CA SER A 125 -20.38 6.12 -3.20
C SER A 125 -20.63 5.36 -4.52
N GLY A 126 -19.60 4.72 -5.11
CA GLY A 126 -19.68 4.06 -6.41
C GLY A 126 -19.64 5.00 -7.62
N GLU A 127 -19.38 6.29 -7.42
CA GLU A 127 -19.24 7.28 -8.51
C GLU A 127 -17.98 7.03 -9.33
N HIS A 128 -16.93 6.46 -8.73
CA HIS A 128 -15.68 6.15 -9.42
C HIS A 128 -15.13 4.79 -9.00
N PRO A 129 -14.62 3.98 -9.94
CA PRO A 129 -13.93 2.73 -9.60
C PRO A 129 -12.58 2.99 -8.92
N GLY A 130 -12.29 2.24 -7.87
CA GLY A 130 -11.02 2.33 -7.13
C GLY A 130 -10.98 1.39 -5.93
N PRO A 131 -9.82 1.25 -5.27
CA PRO A 131 -9.68 0.41 -4.09
C PRO A 131 -10.39 1.01 -2.87
N ARG A 132 -10.78 0.18 -1.91
CA ARG A 132 -11.17 0.65 -0.58
C ARG A 132 -10.01 1.45 0.01
N THR A 133 -10.21 2.73 0.27
CA THR A 133 -9.13 3.63 0.64
C THR A 133 -9.27 4.11 2.08
N LEU A 134 -8.19 4.06 2.85
CA LEU A 134 -8.03 4.90 4.03
C LEU A 134 -7.30 6.17 3.62
N ALA A 135 -7.99 7.30 3.71
CA ALA A 135 -7.51 8.58 3.21
C ALA A 135 -6.53 9.26 4.18
N ALA A 136 -5.36 9.67 3.70
CA ALA A 136 -4.37 10.34 4.53
C ALA A 136 -4.44 11.87 4.45
N SER A 137 -3.81 12.51 5.45
CA SER A 137 -3.47 13.93 5.41
C SER A 137 -2.35 14.20 4.41
N VAL A 138 -2.09 15.47 4.12
CA VAL A 138 -0.75 15.88 3.64
C VAL A 138 0.31 15.51 4.67
N GLN A 139 1.56 15.45 4.25
CA GLN A 139 2.68 15.18 5.17
C GLN A 139 2.85 16.36 6.13
N LEU A 140 2.81 16.10 7.45
CA LEU A 140 3.16 17.07 8.47
C LEU A 140 4.67 16.95 8.74
N THR A 141 5.41 18.03 8.50
CA THR A 141 6.88 18.09 8.54
C THR A 141 7.33 19.33 9.31
N PRO A 142 8.46 19.34 10.00
CA PRO A 142 8.98 20.58 10.59
C PRO A 142 9.50 21.52 9.51
N THR A 143 9.64 22.79 9.84
CA THR A 143 10.27 23.79 8.95
C THR A 143 11.65 23.30 8.49
N GLY A 144 11.89 23.36 7.18
CA GLY A 144 13.10 22.84 6.55
C GLY A 144 13.17 21.30 6.52
N GLY A 145 12.12 20.59 6.89
CA GLY A 145 12.01 19.13 6.82
C GLY A 145 11.78 18.62 5.41
N VAL A 146 11.67 17.29 5.28
CA VAL A 146 11.42 16.65 3.99
C VAL A 146 10.10 17.17 3.41
N GLY A 147 10.17 17.67 2.18
CA GLY A 147 9.03 18.21 1.47
C GLY A 147 8.67 19.67 1.77
N ASP A 148 9.37 20.34 2.68
CA ASP A 148 9.26 21.80 2.80
C ASP A 148 9.98 22.47 1.63
N LEU A 149 9.20 22.98 0.68
CA LEU A 149 9.69 23.62 -0.55
C LEU A 149 9.98 25.10 -0.40
N ARG A 150 9.70 25.69 0.77
CA ARG A 150 9.92 27.12 1.02
C ARG A 150 11.42 27.44 1.04
N GLN A 151 11.76 28.57 0.46
CA GLN A 151 13.12 29.14 0.46
C GLN A 151 13.03 30.59 0.95
N LEU A 152 14.12 31.12 1.49
CA LEU A 152 14.13 32.49 2.01
C LEU A 152 13.66 33.55 1.01
N HIS A 153 13.84 33.28 -0.29
CA HIS A 153 13.48 34.18 -1.39
C HIS A 153 12.27 33.72 -2.20
N LEU A 154 11.67 32.56 -1.85
CA LEU A 154 10.56 31.95 -2.59
C LEU A 154 9.64 31.19 -1.65
N ASP A 155 8.42 31.67 -1.53
CA ASP A 155 7.33 30.94 -0.87
C ASP A 155 6.39 30.37 -1.95
N PRO A 156 6.28 29.06 -2.10
CA PRO A 156 5.39 28.41 -3.06
C PRO A 156 3.90 28.56 -2.69
N GLY A 157 3.55 29.11 -1.51
CA GLY A 157 2.17 29.28 -1.07
C GLY A 157 1.41 27.96 -1.05
N ASP A 158 0.29 27.89 -1.77
CA ASP A 158 -0.55 26.68 -1.87
C ASP A 158 0.05 25.57 -2.76
N ALA A 159 1.16 25.84 -3.48
CA ALA A 159 1.87 24.84 -4.28
C ALA A 159 2.83 24.01 -3.41
N MET A 160 2.31 23.48 -2.28
CA MET A 160 3.01 22.62 -1.35
C MET A 160 2.32 21.24 -1.31
N TYR A 161 3.11 20.16 -1.24
CA TYR A 161 2.59 18.81 -1.00
C TYR A 161 2.79 18.35 0.45
N THR A 162 3.28 19.25 1.31
CA THR A 162 3.44 19.04 2.75
C THR A 162 2.90 20.25 3.51
N GLN A 163 2.65 20.06 4.80
CA GLN A 163 2.30 21.16 5.71
C GLN A 163 3.41 21.32 6.75
N PRO A 164 4.29 22.33 6.59
CA PRO A 164 5.28 22.64 7.60
C PRO A 164 4.65 23.15 8.88
N CYS A 165 5.10 22.58 10.01
CA CYS A 165 4.62 22.91 11.35
C CYS A 165 5.81 22.95 12.31
N ASP A 166 5.75 23.76 13.36
CA ASP A 166 6.77 23.81 14.40
C ASP A 166 6.14 23.81 15.76
N GLY A 167 6.77 23.09 16.68
CA GLY A 167 6.35 22.90 18.05
C GLY A 167 5.09 22.06 18.22
N ALA A 168 4.89 21.50 19.39
CA ALA A 168 3.75 20.63 19.68
C ALA A 168 2.39 21.27 19.36
N ASP A 169 2.22 22.58 19.57
CA ASP A 169 0.96 23.27 19.27
C ASP A 169 0.72 23.46 17.78
N GLY A 170 1.78 23.69 16.99
CA GLY A 170 1.70 23.75 15.52
C GLY A 170 1.25 22.41 14.95
N PHE A 171 1.90 21.33 15.32
CA PHE A 171 1.55 19.98 14.90
C PHE A 171 0.15 19.55 15.39
N ARG A 172 -0.22 19.88 16.64
CA ARG A 172 -1.56 19.62 17.18
C ARG A 172 -2.65 20.32 16.37
N ARG A 173 -2.41 21.59 15.99
CA ARG A 173 -3.34 22.37 15.15
C ARG A 173 -3.50 21.70 13.78
N ALA A 174 -2.41 21.41 13.09
CA ALA A 174 -2.42 20.77 11.77
C ALA A 174 -3.12 19.42 11.80
N ALA A 175 -2.86 18.59 12.81
CA ALA A 175 -3.52 17.31 12.99
C ALA A 175 -5.04 17.45 13.19
N ARG A 176 -5.48 18.44 13.97
CA ARG A 176 -6.92 18.72 14.17
C ARG A 176 -7.59 19.23 12.90
N GLU A 177 -6.90 20.07 12.12
CA GLU A 177 -7.37 20.55 10.81
C GLU A 177 -7.53 19.38 9.84
N ALA A 178 -6.53 18.51 9.71
CA ALA A 178 -6.62 17.30 8.88
C ALA A 178 -7.81 16.41 9.31
N CYS A 179 -8.00 16.20 10.61
CA CYS A 179 -9.15 15.44 11.11
C CYS A 179 -10.50 16.09 10.76
N ARG A 180 -10.60 17.44 10.82
CA ARG A 180 -11.80 18.19 10.42
C ARG A 180 -12.10 17.95 8.94
N GLU A 181 -11.07 17.87 8.11
CA GLU A 181 -11.22 17.62 6.67
C GLU A 181 -11.59 16.15 6.34
N GLY A 182 -11.63 15.28 7.34
CA GLY A 182 -12.18 13.93 7.23
C GLY A 182 -11.18 12.83 6.90
N VAL A 183 -9.88 13.04 7.18
CA VAL A 183 -8.85 12.00 6.98
C VAL A 183 -9.03 10.82 7.94
N ASP A 184 -8.52 9.65 7.54
CA ASP A 184 -8.45 8.44 8.35
C ASP A 184 -7.06 8.25 8.96
N VAL A 185 -6.04 8.84 8.30
CA VAL A 185 -4.63 8.69 8.62
C VAL A 185 -3.96 10.06 8.72
N LEU A 186 -3.22 10.30 9.79
CA LEU A 186 -2.31 11.45 9.93
C LEU A 186 -0.91 11.00 9.54
N LYS A 187 -0.29 11.69 8.58
CA LYS A 187 1.08 11.40 8.12
C LYS A 187 2.06 12.39 8.70
N ILE A 188 3.08 11.89 9.39
CA ILE A 188 4.20 12.66 9.94
C ILE A 188 5.53 12.29 9.30
N VAL A 189 6.49 13.22 9.33
CA VAL A 189 7.84 13.05 8.76
C VAL A 189 8.90 13.36 9.82
N PRO A 190 9.10 12.48 10.80
CA PRO A 190 10.04 12.71 11.90
C PRO A 190 11.52 12.50 11.54
N SER A 191 11.86 12.07 10.32
CA SER A 191 13.24 11.84 9.91
C SER A 191 13.58 12.42 8.55
N GLY A 192 14.87 12.47 8.23
CA GLY A 192 15.38 12.82 6.92
C GLY A 192 15.09 11.75 5.85
N ASP A 193 15.65 11.94 4.65
CA ASP A 193 15.39 11.12 3.48
C ASP A 193 16.67 10.79 2.70
N THR A 194 16.67 9.69 1.96
CA THR A 194 17.79 9.23 1.13
C THR A 194 18.12 10.22 0.01
N SER A 195 17.11 10.85 -0.59
CA SER A 195 17.25 11.69 -1.79
C SER A 195 17.45 13.17 -1.48
N THR A 196 17.29 13.60 -0.23
CA THR A 196 17.41 15.01 0.18
C THR A 196 18.83 15.30 0.67
N PRO A 197 19.64 16.12 -0.03
CA PRO A 197 21.07 16.25 0.26
C PRO A 197 21.42 16.79 1.66
N HIS A 198 20.61 17.73 2.17
CA HIS A 198 20.81 18.37 3.47
C HIS A 198 20.10 17.69 4.63
N LEU A 199 19.35 16.62 4.37
CA LEU A 199 18.57 15.86 5.35
C LEU A 199 18.83 14.35 5.19
N PRO A 200 19.99 13.85 5.61
CA PRO A 200 20.30 12.42 5.49
C PRO A 200 19.29 11.55 6.23
N ALA A 201 19.09 10.32 5.78
CA ALA A 201 18.14 9.37 6.35
C ALA A 201 18.27 9.18 7.87
N ALA A 202 19.49 9.30 8.41
CA ALA A 202 19.77 9.19 9.84
C ALA A 202 19.41 10.46 10.66
N ALA A 203 19.04 11.57 10.00
CA ALA A 203 18.65 12.79 10.71
C ALA A 203 17.26 12.62 11.35
N THR A 204 17.14 13.04 12.61
CA THR A 204 15.85 13.16 13.30
C THR A 204 15.41 14.61 13.24
N LEU A 205 14.20 14.87 12.77
CA LEU A 205 13.71 16.21 12.42
C LEU A 205 12.68 16.73 13.40
N MET A 206 11.77 15.87 13.86
CA MET A 206 10.76 16.23 14.85
C MET A 206 11.29 16.00 16.26
N THR A 207 10.78 16.79 17.20
CA THR A 207 10.98 16.58 18.63
C THR A 207 9.99 15.55 19.18
N ASP A 208 10.25 15.00 20.37
CA ASP A 208 9.38 14.00 20.99
C ASP A 208 7.97 14.52 21.26
N ASP A 209 7.84 15.77 21.70
CA ASP A 209 6.56 16.42 21.98
C ASP A 209 5.77 16.76 20.71
N GLU A 210 6.41 16.99 19.56
CA GLU A 210 5.75 17.17 18.27
C GLU A 210 5.11 15.85 17.79
N VAL A 211 5.84 14.74 17.89
CA VAL A 211 5.30 13.39 17.60
C VAL A 211 4.15 13.05 18.55
N ALA A 212 4.35 13.30 19.86
CA ALA A 212 3.33 13.10 20.89
C ALA A 212 2.04 13.85 20.58
N ALA A 213 2.15 15.12 20.15
CA ALA A 213 0.99 15.97 19.88
C ALA A 213 0.12 15.41 18.75
N VAL A 214 0.70 14.90 17.67
CA VAL A 214 -0.05 14.29 16.56
C VAL A 214 -0.68 12.97 16.99
N CYS A 215 0.09 12.10 17.66
CA CYS A 215 -0.41 10.81 18.13
C CYS A 215 -1.54 10.95 19.17
N GLU A 216 -1.48 11.98 20.02
CA GLU A 216 -2.55 12.32 20.96
C GLU A 216 -3.85 12.69 20.21
N VAL A 217 -3.78 13.58 19.22
CA VAL A 217 -4.94 13.99 18.41
C VAL A 217 -5.51 12.77 17.66
N ALA A 218 -4.66 11.94 17.07
CA ALA A 218 -5.08 10.72 16.38
C ALA A 218 -5.88 9.81 17.32
N ARG A 219 -5.36 9.50 18.49
CA ARG A 219 -6.04 8.67 19.50
C ARG A 219 -7.37 9.26 19.94
N GLN A 220 -7.44 10.58 20.23
CA GLN A 220 -8.66 11.27 20.63
C GLN A 220 -9.75 11.26 19.54
N ARG A 221 -9.34 11.18 18.27
CA ARG A 221 -10.23 11.23 17.10
C ARG A 221 -10.45 9.86 16.44
N GLY A 222 -9.90 8.78 17.00
CA GLY A 222 -9.98 7.44 16.40
C GLY A 222 -9.30 7.37 15.01
N LYS A 223 -8.20 8.10 14.83
CA LYS A 223 -7.40 8.15 13.60
C LYS A 223 -6.12 7.35 13.77
N ARG A 224 -5.51 6.98 12.66
CA ARG A 224 -4.21 6.32 12.63
C ARG A 224 -3.08 7.30 12.38
N VAL A 225 -1.87 6.92 12.78
CA VAL A 225 -0.64 7.68 12.48
C VAL A 225 0.29 6.82 11.64
N ALA A 226 0.71 7.35 10.50
CA ALA A 226 1.74 6.78 9.65
C ALA A 226 2.97 7.70 9.63
N ALA A 227 4.16 7.14 9.79
CA ALA A 227 5.39 7.90 9.95
C ALA A 227 6.45 7.53 8.91
N HIS A 228 7.01 8.55 8.25
CA HIS A 228 8.27 8.43 7.50
C HIS A 228 9.43 8.39 8.51
N ALA A 229 9.77 7.22 9.03
CA ALA A 229 10.70 7.05 10.14
C ALA A 229 11.94 6.25 9.72
N ARG A 230 12.98 6.95 9.27
CA ARG A 230 14.24 6.32 8.84
C ARG A 230 15.29 6.25 9.93
N SER A 231 15.42 7.29 10.76
CA SER A 231 16.39 7.35 11.86
C SER A 231 15.94 6.50 13.06
N ALA A 232 16.89 5.98 13.83
CA ALA A 232 16.61 5.18 15.02
C ALA A 232 15.74 5.93 16.03
N GLU A 233 16.07 7.18 16.33
CA GLU A 233 15.30 7.98 17.30
C GLU A 233 13.88 8.26 16.79
N SER A 234 13.69 8.54 15.49
CA SER A 234 12.34 8.73 14.93
C SER A 234 11.46 7.49 15.08
N VAL A 235 12.03 6.29 14.89
CA VAL A 235 11.33 5.01 15.13
C VAL A 235 10.93 4.88 16.61
N LYS A 236 11.88 5.14 17.53
CA LYS A 236 11.64 5.04 18.98
C LYS A 236 10.57 6.01 19.46
N MET A 237 10.60 7.27 19.00
CA MET A 237 9.55 8.27 19.32
C MET A 237 8.18 7.82 18.81
N CYS A 238 8.10 7.37 17.55
CA CYS A 238 6.84 6.87 16.97
C CYS A 238 6.27 5.69 17.76
N LEU A 239 7.11 4.74 18.19
CA LEU A 239 6.69 3.61 19.02
C LEU A 239 6.19 4.05 20.39
N ARG A 240 6.93 4.96 21.04
CA ARG A 240 6.62 5.52 22.37
C ARG A 240 5.24 6.18 22.40
N HIS A 241 4.90 6.92 21.35
CA HIS A 241 3.64 7.68 21.28
C HIS A 241 2.50 6.95 20.56
N GLY A 242 2.76 5.76 20.00
CA GLY A 242 1.72 4.87 19.51
C GLY A 242 1.36 5.06 18.04
N ALA A 243 2.32 5.42 17.19
CA ALA A 243 2.13 5.38 15.74
C ALA A 243 1.80 3.94 15.27
N ASP A 244 0.97 3.83 14.24
CA ASP A 244 0.44 2.55 13.74
C ASP A 244 1.28 1.97 12.63
N VAL A 245 1.84 2.82 11.75
CA VAL A 245 2.59 2.41 10.57
C VAL A 245 3.92 3.13 10.51
N LEU A 246 4.98 2.35 10.38
CA LEU A 246 6.35 2.86 10.24
C LEU A 246 6.87 2.56 8.85
N TYR A 247 7.26 3.60 8.13
CA TYR A 247 7.83 3.47 6.79
C TYR A 247 9.35 3.55 6.82
N HIS A 248 9.98 2.76 5.95
CA HIS A 248 11.42 2.74 5.63
C HIS A 248 12.33 2.07 6.67
N LEU A 249 12.49 2.59 7.88
CA LEU A 249 13.36 2.11 8.98
C LEU A 249 14.84 1.92 8.60
N THR A 250 15.32 2.66 7.61
CA THR A 250 16.65 2.50 7.00
C THR A 250 17.77 2.49 8.01
N CYS A 251 17.79 3.43 8.95
CA CYS A 251 18.84 3.63 9.97
C CYS A 251 18.37 3.21 11.37
N ALA A 252 17.40 2.30 11.49
CA ALA A 252 16.99 1.76 12.79
C ALA A 252 18.14 0.99 13.42
N ASP A 253 18.42 1.25 14.69
CA ASP A 253 19.37 0.48 15.51
C ASP A 253 18.69 -0.72 16.18
N ASP A 254 19.45 -1.55 16.88
CA ASP A 254 18.92 -2.76 17.52
C ASP A 254 17.85 -2.43 18.57
N GLU A 255 18.00 -1.34 19.33
CA GLU A 255 17.00 -0.89 20.30
C GLU A 255 15.68 -0.50 19.61
N ALA A 256 15.75 0.19 18.46
CA ALA A 256 14.56 0.51 17.67
C ALA A 256 13.88 -0.77 17.12
N LEU A 257 14.66 -1.75 16.64
CA LEU A 257 14.13 -3.04 16.18
C LEU A 257 13.50 -3.86 17.31
N ASP A 258 14.11 -3.87 18.51
CA ASP A 258 13.54 -4.49 19.71
C ASP A 258 12.22 -3.83 20.10
N GLY A 259 12.15 -2.50 19.99
CA GLY A 259 10.92 -1.74 20.20
C GLY A 259 9.81 -2.08 19.18
N VAL A 260 10.16 -2.25 17.90
CA VAL A 260 9.23 -2.68 16.86
C VAL A 260 8.72 -4.09 17.14
N GLU A 261 9.63 -5.03 17.53
CA GLU A 261 9.23 -6.39 17.89
C GLU A 261 8.30 -6.40 19.11
N ALA A 262 8.58 -5.65 20.14
CA ALA A 262 7.72 -5.53 21.31
C ALA A 262 6.32 -4.99 20.96
N ALA A 263 6.24 -4.15 19.92
CA ALA A 263 5.00 -3.54 19.45
C ALA A 263 4.33 -4.30 18.28
N LYS A 264 4.84 -5.47 17.85
CA LYS A 264 4.41 -6.17 16.61
C LYS A 264 2.92 -6.53 16.54
N ALA A 265 2.23 -6.61 17.66
CA ALA A 265 0.79 -6.86 17.69
C ALA A 265 -0.03 -5.68 17.13
N ARG A 266 0.47 -4.44 17.22
CA ARG A 266 -0.23 -3.21 16.81
C ARG A 266 0.43 -2.47 15.64
N VAL A 267 1.74 -2.62 15.44
CA VAL A 267 2.52 -1.86 14.46
C VAL A 267 2.66 -2.64 13.16
N PHE A 268 2.62 -1.90 12.06
CA PHE A 268 2.93 -2.38 10.72
C PHE A 268 4.16 -1.66 10.19
N VAL A 269 4.96 -2.35 9.39
CA VAL A 269 6.15 -1.78 8.75
C VAL A 269 6.03 -1.93 7.24
N ALA A 270 6.37 -0.87 6.46
CA ALA A 270 6.47 -0.96 5.02
C ALA A 270 7.75 -0.26 4.53
N PRO A 271 8.69 -1.00 3.92
CA PRO A 271 10.03 -0.49 3.61
C PRO A 271 10.10 0.48 2.43
N ALA A 272 9.12 0.48 1.53
CA ALA A 272 9.15 1.22 0.27
C ALA A 272 10.37 0.86 -0.60
N LEU A 273 10.56 -0.45 -0.86
CA LEU A 273 11.71 -0.94 -1.63
C LEU A 273 11.69 -0.44 -3.06
N SER A 274 10.50 -0.41 -3.68
CA SER A 274 10.36 -0.09 -5.09
C SER A 274 10.91 1.29 -5.43
N VAL A 275 10.53 2.34 -4.70
CA VAL A 275 11.01 3.70 -4.98
C VAL A 275 12.53 3.82 -4.86
N THR A 276 13.14 3.17 -3.85
CA THR A 276 14.59 3.21 -3.65
C THR A 276 15.33 2.42 -4.72
N TRP A 277 14.85 1.21 -5.03
CA TRP A 277 15.45 0.33 -6.03
C TRP A 277 15.36 0.94 -7.43
N THR A 278 14.19 1.43 -7.84
CA THR A 278 13.98 2.02 -9.16
C THR A 278 14.70 3.36 -9.31
N ARG A 279 14.83 4.14 -8.23
CA ARG A 279 15.65 5.36 -8.22
C ARG A 279 17.12 5.05 -8.51
N LEU A 280 17.61 3.94 -8.00
CA LEU A 280 18.99 3.48 -8.22
C LEU A 280 19.23 2.95 -9.63
N HIS A 281 18.31 2.14 -10.14
CA HIS A 281 18.53 1.33 -11.34
C HIS A 281 17.84 1.86 -12.60
N GLU A 282 16.74 2.60 -12.47
CA GLU A 282 15.87 2.95 -13.60
C GLU A 282 15.74 4.47 -13.83
N ALA A 283 15.86 5.31 -12.80
CA ALA A 283 15.63 6.75 -12.94
C ALA A 283 16.55 7.43 -13.95
N GLY A 284 17.73 6.88 -14.19
CA GLY A 284 18.64 7.33 -15.26
C GLY A 284 18.02 7.28 -16.65
N ASN A 285 17.17 6.31 -16.94
CA ASN A 285 16.47 6.16 -18.22
C ASN A 285 15.42 7.28 -18.44
N TYR A 286 15.04 7.96 -17.39
CA TYR A 286 14.10 9.09 -17.41
C TYR A 286 14.81 10.45 -17.30
N GLY A 287 16.14 10.50 -17.51
CA GLY A 287 16.90 11.74 -17.45
C GLY A 287 17.28 12.20 -16.03
N LEU A 288 17.19 11.33 -15.03
CA LEU A 288 17.55 11.62 -13.64
C LEU A 288 18.67 10.67 -13.15
N PRO A 289 19.87 10.71 -13.75
CA PRO A 289 20.98 9.88 -13.31
C PRO A 289 21.43 10.29 -11.90
N ALA A 290 21.78 9.32 -11.08
CA ALA A 290 22.41 9.59 -9.79
C ALA A 290 23.88 9.92 -9.99
N SER A 291 24.37 10.98 -9.32
CA SER A 291 25.82 11.21 -9.20
C SER A 291 26.49 10.02 -8.48
N PRO A 292 27.79 9.78 -8.64
CA PRO A 292 28.48 8.68 -7.96
C PRO A 292 28.25 8.68 -6.43
N SER A 293 28.26 9.86 -5.79
CA SER A 293 28.01 9.99 -4.35
C SER A 293 26.56 9.71 -3.96
N LEU A 294 25.59 10.17 -4.76
CA LEU A 294 24.19 9.87 -4.54
C LEU A 294 23.92 8.38 -4.78
N ARG A 295 24.50 7.78 -5.82
CA ARG A 295 24.38 6.35 -6.08
C ARG A 295 24.87 5.51 -4.91
N ALA A 296 26.09 5.78 -4.42
CA ALA A 296 26.66 5.08 -3.28
C ALA A 296 25.77 5.21 -2.02
N ARG A 297 25.17 6.37 -1.79
CA ARG A 297 24.25 6.59 -0.67
C ARG A 297 22.96 5.77 -0.84
N ILE A 298 22.34 5.78 -2.01
CA ILE A 298 21.11 5.01 -2.27
C ILE A 298 21.38 3.51 -2.14
N GLU A 299 22.52 3.01 -2.65
CA GLU A 299 22.93 1.61 -2.52
C GLU A 299 23.10 1.21 -1.05
N ASN A 300 23.78 2.05 -0.25
CA ASN A 300 23.95 1.82 1.17
C ASN A 300 22.59 1.79 1.90
N ASP A 301 21.74 2.78 1.66
CA ASP A 301 20.44 2.90 2.32
C ASP A 301 19.50 1.75 1.95
N LEU A 302 19.51 1.30 0.67
CA LEU A 302 18.79 0.11 0.24
C LEU A 302 19.29 -1.15 0.94
N GLY A 303 20.61 -1.30 1.02
CA GLY A 303 21.25 -2.43 1.72
C GLY A 303 20.86 -2.49 3.19
N MET A 304 20.97 -1.36 3.90
CA MET A 304 20.55 -1.25 5.31
C MET A 304 19.04 -1.55 5.48
N THR A 305 18.21 -1.00 4.63
CA THR A 305 16.75 -1.25 4.69
C THR A 305 16.47 -2.75 4.52
N CYS A 306 17.07 -3.40 3.53
CA CYS A 306 16.90 -4.84 3.32
C CYS A 306 17.37 -5.66 4.52
N GLU A 307 18.49 -5.29 5.15
CA GLU A 307 18.99 -5.96 6.35
C GLU A 307 17.99 -5.85 7.51
N ARG A 308 17.50 -4.64 7.80
CA ARG A 308 16.51 -4.38 8.85
C ARG A 308 15.20 -5.15 8.60
N MET A 309 14.72 -5.18 7.37
CA MET A 309 13.49 -5.91 7.03
C MET A 309 13.64 -7.43 7.17
N ARG A 310 14.80 -8.00 6.80
CA ARG A 310 15.08 -9.42 7.03
C ARG A 310 15.14 -9.75 8.52
N ASP A 311 15.68 -8.85 9.34
CA ASP A 311 15.69 -9.02 10.79
C ASP A 311 14.27 -8.96 11.37
N LEU A 312 13.50 -7.95 11.03
CA LEU A 312 12.10 -7.83 11.45
C LEU A 312 11.25 -9.04 11.02
N LYS A 313 11.49 -9.60 9.82
CA LYS A 313 10.88 -10.86 9.39
C LYS A 313 11.20 -11.99 10.37
N ARG A 314 12.48 -12.20 10.74
CA ARG A 314 12.89 -13.24 11.69
C ARG A 314 12.25 -13.07 13.07
N ARG A 315 11.99 -11.83 13.49
CA ARG A 315 11.30 -11.46 14.74
C ARG A 315 9.78 -11.61 14.68
N GLY A 316 9.24 -11.96 13.52
CA GLY A 316 7.79 -12.15 13.30
C GLY A 316 6.99 -10.84 13.28
N VAL A 317 7.63 -9.74 12.86
CA VAL A 317 6.97 -8.45 12.63
C VAL A 317 6.26 -8.48 11.28
N ARG A 318 5.09 -7.85 11.21
CA ARG A 318 4.33 -7.69 9.96
C ARG A 318 4.97 -6.62 9.09
N VAL A 319 5.81 -7.06 8.13
CA VAL A 319 6.38 -6.21 7.08
C VAL A 319 5.53 -6.38 5.83
N LEU A 320 4.98 -5.29 5.30
CA LEU A 320 4.04 -5.29 4.19
C LEU A 320 4.67 -4.70 2.92
N PRO A 321 4.34 -5.23 1.73
CA PRO A 321 4.69 -4.58 0.47
C PRO A 321 3.96 -3.24 0.35
N GLY A 322 4.67 -2.23 -0.14
CA GLY A 322 4.16 -0.89 -0.35
C GLY A 322 5.27 -0.03 -0.91
N GLY A 323 5.17 0.31 -2.22
CA GLY A 323 6.33 0.71 -3.02
C GLY A 323 6.56 2.21 -3.15
N ASP A 324 5.73 3.07 -2.54
CA ASP A 324 5.88 4.53 -2.62
C ASP A 324 5.88 5.03 -4.08
N TYR A 325 4.80 4.65 -4.81
CA TYR A 325 4.62 4.89 -6.25
C TYR A 325 4.19 6.33 -6.55
N GLY A 326 4.45 6.78 -7.78
CA GLY A 326 4.03 8.08 -8.31
C GLY A 326 5.15 8.88 -8.96
N PHE A 327 6.20 8.20 -9.41
CA PHE A 327 7.31 8.76 -10.19
C PHE A 327 7.42 8.07 -11.54
N PRO A 328 7.96 8.70 -12.61
CA PRO A 328 8.10 8.08 -13.92
C PRO A 328 8.92 6.77 -13.89
N TRP A 329 9.92 6.68 -13.03
CA TRP A 329 10.72 5.47 -12.83
C TRP A 329 10.08 4.47 -11.84
N ASN A 330 9.07 4.89 -11.08
CA ASN A 330 8.29 4.07 -10.15
C ASN A 330 6.79 4.38 -10.32
N PRO A 331 6.20 4.12 -11.52
CA PRO A 331 4.87 4.58 -11.85
C PRO A 331 3.77 3.79 -11.13
N HIS A 332 2.63 4.42 -10.97
CA HIS A 332 1.41 3.74 -10.55
C HIS A 332 1.07 2.58 -11.49
N GLY A 333 0.49 1.52 -10.94
CA GLY A 333 0.12 0.30 -11.67
C GLY A 333 1.20 -0.78 -11.69
N ASN A 334 2.41 -0.48 -11.21
CA ASN A 334 3.48 -1.46 -11.02
C ASN A 334 3.55 -2.01 -9.58
N ASN A 335 2.52 -1.79 -8.79
CA ASN A 335 2.48 -2.06 -7.34
C ASN A 335 2.80 -3.52 -6.99
N ALA A 336 2.38 -4.49 -7.81
CA ALA A 336 2.68 -5.90 -7.57
C ALA A 336 4.19 -6.26 -7.71
N ARG A 337 5.01 -5.33 -8.21
CA ARG A 337 6.48 -5.50 -8.28
C ARG A 337 7.10 -5.64 -6.89
N ASP A 338 6.52 -4.98 -5.89
CA ASP A 338 7.01 -5.06 -4.52
C ASP A 338 6.94 -6.48 -3.95
N LEU A 339 5.98 -7.31 -4.41
CA LEU A 339 5.94 -8.72 -4.00
C LEU A 339 7.17 -9.49 -4.50
N ALA A 340 7.63 -9.21 -5.73
CA ALA A 340 8.86 -9.79 -6.25
C ALA A 340 10.08 -9.30 -5.47
N PHE A 341 10.15 -8.01 -5.10
CA PHE A 341 11.22 -7.49 -4.26
C PHE A 341 11.23 -8.12 -2.85
N PHE A 342 10.08 -8.47 -2.29
CA PHE A 342 10.02 -9.21 -1.04
C PHE A 342 10.66 -10.59 -1.17
N VAL A 343 10.44 -11.27 -2.29
CA VAL A 343 11.09 -12.56 -2.57
C VAL A 343 12.58 -12.38 -2.82
N ASP A 344 12.94 -11.52 -3.76
CA ASP A 344 14.31 -11.41 -4.27
C ASP A 344 15.27 -10.72 -3.30
N LEU A 345 14.79 -9.67 -2.60
CA LEU A 345 15.64 -8.84 -1.74
C LEU A 345 15.51 -9.19 -0.26
N LEU A 346 14.33 -9.60 0.20
CA LEU A 346 14.09 -9.86 1.62
C LEU A 346 14.07 -11.35 1.98
N GLY A 347 14.10 -12.25 0.99
CA GLY A 347 14.07 -13.70 1.20
C GLY A 347 12.73 -14.20 1.73
N TYR A 348 11.63 -13.56 1.35
CA TYR A 348 10.29 -14.11 1.53
C TYR A 348 10.06 -15.24 0.53
N THR A 349 9.27 -16.23 0.92
CA THR A 349 8.66 -17.13 -0.06
C THR A 349 7.53 -16.40 -0.77
N PRO A 350 7.14 -16.80 -2.00
CA PRO A 350 5.95 -16.24 -2.66
C PRO A 350 4.69 -16.27 -1.78
N MET A 351 4.50 -17.35 -1.01
CA MET A 351 3.40 -17.47 -0.06
C MET A 351 3.44 -16.37 1.02
N GLU A 352 4.59 -16.16 1.65
CA GLU A 352 4.74 -15.12 2.68
C GLU A 352 4.50 -13.71 2.12
N ALA A 353 4.98 -13.43 0.90
CA ALA A 353 4.74 -12.14 0.23
C ALA A 353 3.24 -11.91 -0.06
N ILE A 354 2.53 -12.96 -0.48
CA ILE A 354 1.08 -12.90 -0.72
C ILE A 354 0.32 -12.71 0.60
N VAL A 355 0.66 -13.44 1.66
CA VAL A 355 0.06 -13.24 3.00
C VAL A 355 0.25 -11.82 3.48
N ALA A 356 1.44 -11.23 3.27
CA ALA A 356 1.74 -9.86 3.64
C ALA A 356 0.86 -8.84 2.87
N ALA A 357 0.63 -9.08 1.57
CA ALA A 357 -0.20 -8.21 0.72
C ALA A 357 -1.71 -8.46 0.85
N THR A 358 -2.15 -9.50 1.55
CA THR A 358 -3.56 -9.89 1.66
C THR A 358 -4.03 -9.88 3.11
N GLN A 359 -3.76 -10.92 3.90
CA GLN A 359 -4.20 -11.06 5.29
C GLN A 359 -3.66 -9.92 6.17
N TRP A 360 -2.36 -9.64 6.12
CA TRP A 360 -1.78 -8.55 6.91
C TRP A 360 -2.22 -7.18 6.38
N GLY A 361 -2.43 -7.07 5.07
CA GLY A 361 -3.04 -5.90 4.45
C GLY A 361 -4.46 -5.65 4.97
N GLY A 362 -5.30 -6.67 5.10
CA GLY A 362 -6.63 -6.58 5.72
C GLY A 362 -6.57 -6.07 7.16
N ALA A 363 -5.64 -6.61 7.94
CA ALA A 363 -5.38 -6.14 9.30
C ALA A 363 -4.90 -4.67 9.32
N LEU A 364 -4.03 -4.26 8.38
CA LEU A 364 -3.64 -2.86 8.19
C LEU A 364 -4.85 -1.97 7.88
N MET A 365 -5.80 -2.43 7.08
CA MET A 365 -7.04 -1.69 6.81
C MET A 365 -7.99 -1.62 8.02
N GLY A 366 -7.65 -2.30 9.14
CA GLY A 366 -8.48 -2.35 10.34
C GLY A 366 -9.73 -3.21 10.15
N ARG A 367 -9.64 -4.26 9.32
CA ARG A 367 -10.75 -5.14 8.98
C ARG A 367 -10.39 -6.60 9.23
N ASP A 368 -11.17 -7.25 10.08
CA ASP A 368 -11.03 -8.68 10.39
C ASP A 368 -11.72 -9.58 9.35
N ASP A 369 -12.46 -8.98 8.40
CA ASP A 369 -13.22 -9.65 7.35
C ASP A 369 -12.67 -9.37 5.94
N LEU A 370 -11.38 -9.01 5.81
CA LEU A 370 -10.71 -8.67 4.56
C LEU A 370 -9.38 -9.43 4.43
N GLY A 371 -9.03 -9.81 3.20
CA GLY A 371 -7.71 -10.38 2.87
C GLY A 371 -7.63 -11.90 2.93
N LEU A 372 -8.76 -12.60 3.12
CA LEU A 372 -8.85 -14.06 3.05
C LEU A 372 -9.99 -14.52 2.13
N VAL A 373 -9.82 -15.70 1.51
CA VAL A 373 -10.91 -16.45 0.87
C VAL A 373 -11.50 -17.38 1.92
N GLN A 374 -12.44 -16.87 2.70
CA GLN A 374 -13.05 -17.55 3.83
C GLN A 374 -14.53 -17.16 3.97
N ASP A 375 -15.35 -18.09 4.48
CA ASP A 375 -16.76 -17.84 4.76
C ASP A 375 -16.96 -16.60 5.63
N GLY A 376 -17.87 -15.72 5.22
CA GLY A 376 -18.18 -14.47 5.90
C GLY A 376 -17.29 -13.28 5.54
N TYR A 377 -16.14 -13.49 4.89
CA TYR A 377 -15.24 -12.42 4.47
C TYR A 377 -15.81 -11.63 3.29
N LEU A 378 -15.35 -10.40 3.12
CA LEU A 378 -15.65 -9.60 1.94
C LEU A 378 -15.16 -10.32 0.68
N ALA A 379 -15.99 -10.32 -0.35
CA ALA A 379 -15.66 -10.90 -1.64
C ALA A 379 -14.81 -9.93 -2.47
N ASP A 380 -13.59 -9.67 -1.98
CA ASP A 380 -12.52 -8.98 -2.69
C ASP A 380 -11.58 -10.06 -3.22
N LEU A 381 -11.71 -10.41 -4.52
CA LEU A 381 -11.13 -11.64 -5.09
C LEU A 381 -10.44 -11.36 -6.42
N LEU A 382 -9.36 -12.10 -6.67
CA LEU A 382 -8.66 -12.16 -7.96
C LEU A 382 -8.74 -13.58 -8.52
N LEU A 383 -9.14 -13.72 -9.78
CA LEU A 383 -8.96 -14.95 -10.55
C LEU A 383 -7.74 -14.79 -11.44
N VAL A 384 -6.72 -15.61 -11.22
CA VAL A 384 -5.39 -15.48 -11.81
C VAL A 384 -5.10 -16.65 -12.76
N ASP A 385 -4.63 -16.35 -13.98
CA ASP A 385 -4.18 -17.33 -14.97
C ASP A 385 -2.75 -17.74 -14.71
N GLY A 386 -2.55 -18.68 -13.81
CA GLY A 386 -1.25 -19.22 -13.43
C GLY A 386 -1.13 -19.52 -11.94
N ASP A 387 0.09 -19.80 -11.51
CA ASP A 387 0.44 -20.10 -10.13
C ASP A 387 1.33 -19.01 -9.50
N PRO A 388 0.77 -18.09 -8.71
CA PRO A 388 1.57 -17.05 -8.04
C PRO A 388 2.58 -17.59 -7.01
N LEU A 389 2.45 -18.85 -6.59
CA LEU A 389 3.44 -19.50 -5.71
C LEU A 389 4.67 -20.01 -6.47
N ALA A 390 4.51 -20.33 -7.76
CA ALA A 390 5.62 -20.68 -8.62
C ALA A 390 6.37 -19.42 -9.13
N ASP A 391 5.63 -18.36 -9.42
CA ASP A 391 6.18 -17.05 -9.85
C ASP A 391 5.26 -15.92 -9.38
N VAL A 392 5.67 -15.22 -8.34
CA VAL A 392 4.90 -14.09 -7.79
C VAL A 392 4.88 -12.89 -8.74
N ALA A 393 5.87 -12.76 -9.63
CA ALA A 393 5.95 -11.68 -10.63
C ALA A 393 4.81 -11.76 -11.67
N LEU A 394 4.16 -12.92 -11.81
CA LEU A 394 2.94 -13.13 -12.57
C LEU A 394 1.86 -12.08 -12.24
N LEU A 395 1.76 -11.65 -10.98
CA LEU A 395 0.77 -10.67 -10.52
C LEU A 395 1.00 -9.25 -11.08
N GLN A 396 2.17 -8.97 -11.68
CA GLN A 396 2.46 -7.70 -12.36
C GLN A 396 1.79 -7.63 -13.74
N ASP A 397 1.46 -8.78 -14.34
CA ASP A 397 0.78 -8.83 -15.63
C ASP A 397 -0.74 -8.77 -15.49
N ARG A 398 -1.31 -7.60 -15.74
CA ARG A 398 -2.78 -7.38 -15.71
C ARG A 398 -3.56 -8.29 -16.65
N ALA A 399 -2.91 -8.83 -17.71
CA ALA A 399 -3.56 -9.80 -18.58
C ALA A 399 -3.78 -11.15 -17.89
N LYS A 400 -2.95 -11.48 -16.88
CA LYS A 400 -3.08 -12.68 -16.05
C LYS A 400 -4.15 -12.55 -14.97
N LEU A 401 -4.59 -11.35 -14.63
CA LEU A 401 -5.74 -11.12 -13.75
C LEU A 401 -7.02 -11.27 -14.58
N LEU A 402 -7.56 -12.50 -14.67
CA LEU A 402 -8.74 -12.81 -15.49
C LEU A 402 -10.01 -12.19 -14.94
N ALA A 403 -10.14 -12.08 -13.62
CA ALA A 403 -11.21 -11.37 -12.96
C ALA A 403 -10.69 -10.60 -11.75
N ILE A 404 -11.27 -9.44 -11.49
CA ILE A 404 -11.07 -8.63 -10.31
C ILE A 404 -12.45 -8.33 -9.73
N MET A 405 -12.69 -8.78 -8.51
CA MET A 405 -13.93 -8.56 -7.77
C MET A 405 -13.65 -7.75 -6.52
N GLN A 406 -14.49 -6.78 -6.23
CA GLN A 406 -14.46 -5.99 -5.01
C GLN A 406 -15.88 -5.90 -4.43
N GLY A 407 -16.05 -6.31 -3.17
CA GLY A 407 -17.35 -6.33 -2.53
C GLY A 407 -18.40 -7.11 -3.33
N GLY A 408 -18.02 -8.26 -3.91
CA GLY A 408 -18.90 -9.12 -4.69
C GLY A 408 -19.29 -8.60 -6.09
N ALA A 409 -18.81 -7.41 -6.46
CA ALA A 409 -19.04 -6.84 -7.79
C ALA A 409 -17.77 -6.98 -8.66
N PHE A 410 -17.94 -7.39 -9.91
CA PHE A 410 -16.82 -7.43 -10.84
C PHE A 410 -16.41 -6.03 -11.29
N HIS A 411 -15.17 -5.66 -11.00
CA HIS A 411 -14.48 -4.57 -11.68
C HIS A 411 -14.00 -5.02 -13.06
N LYS A 412 -13.40 -6.22 -13.12
CA LYS A 412 -13.03 -6.92 -14.34
C LYS A 412 -13.73 -8.27 -14.32
N ALA A 413 -14.71 -8.46 -15.24
CA ALA A 413 -15.40 -9.74 -15.36
C ALA A 413 -14.50 -10.77 -16.04
N PRO A 414 -14.61 -12.06 -15.68
CA PRO A 414 -13.88 -13.13 -16.36
C PRO A 414 -14.35 -13.26 -17.81
N PRO A 415 -13.49 -13.73 -18.74
CA PRO A 415 -13.90 -13.98 -20.12
C PRO A 415 -15.03 -15.03 -20.17
N PRO A 416 -15.94 -14.96 -21.17
CA PRO A 416 -17.14 -15.82 -21.23
C PRO A 416 -16.90 -17.33 -21.26
N ARG A 417 -15.71 -17.77 -21.60
CA ARG A 417 -15.24 -19.18 -21.55
C ARG A 417 -13.81 -19.21 -21.08
N ILE A 418 -13.61 -19.59 -19.84
CA ILE A 418 -12.32 -19.98 -19.32
C ILE A 418 -12.25 -21.51 -19.52
N GLY A 419 -11.85 -22.00 -20.69
CA GLY A 419 -11.60 -23.41 -20.87
C GLY A 419 -11.83 -23.97 -22.25
N ARG A 420 -10.83 -24.78 -22.73
CA ARG A 420 -10.81 -25.68 -23.89
C ARG A 420 -10.51 -25.10 -25.28
N GLU A 421 -9.43 -24.33 -25.43
CA GLU A 421 -8.81 -24.22 -26.77
C GLU A 421 -7.47 -24.97 -26.93
N ARG A 422 -7.05 -25.80 -25.97
CA ARG A 422 -5.78 -26.58 -26.10
C ARG A 422 -5.94 -28.09 -25.93
N ARG A 423 -6.91 -28.71 -26.61
CA ARG A 423 -6.90 -30.15 -26.90
C ARG A 423 -7.49 -30.46 -28.25
N ARG A 424 -6.98 -29.84 -29.33
CA ARG A 424 -7.10 -30.31 -30.71
C ARG A 424 -5.82 -29.95 -31.49
N ALA A 425 -4.74 -30.60 -31.16
CA ALA A 425 -3.58 -30.81 -32.01
C ALA A 425 -2.72 -31.89 -31.36
N ALA A 426 -3.04 -33.14 -31.60
CA ALA A 426 -2.16 -34.29 -31.64
C ALA A 426 -2.84 -35.35 -32.52
#